data_5e773b7ddc8ae0c50e759b5b48be3f07
#
_entry.id   5e773b7ddc8ae0c50e759b5b48be3f07
#
_cell.length_a   1.000
_cell.length_b   1.000
_cell.length_c   1.000
_cell.angle_alpha   90.00
_cell.angle_beta   90.00
_cell.angle_gamma   90.00
#
_symmetry.space_group_name_H-M   'P 1'
#
loop_
_entity.id
_entity.type
_entity.pdbx_description
1 polymer ?
#
loop_
_entity_poly.entity_id
_entity_poly.type
_entity_poly.pdbx_seq_one_letter_code
_entity_poly.pdbx_strand_id
1 'polypeptide(L)'
;QRYIVFLTDGAVSAEREVLRRIAEQRGKARVFSFGIGPSVNRYLLSKLAQMGRGVAEFLRVDEDIEAAITRFQDRVSYPILQDITLEWQGAEAWDTYPEVLPDLYIGQPLEVVTRLKRTAPATLKVSGTLRGQRQEMPIDLPPATEANPALQRLWARARIESLLDREPSMSESVRAQIISLGLDHRIVTPFTSFVAIDSEVAPHADRRHVTVAVPLPEGLDFEGFFGHREAGPQFLAMR
;
A
#
# COMPACT_ATOMS: atom_id res chain seq x y z
N GLN A 1 18.71 19.15 -4.93
CA GLN A 1 17.76 18.21 -4.28
C GLN A 1 18.53 17.14 -3.56
N ARG A 2 18.03 16.65 -2.41
CA ARG A 2 18.64 15.57 -1.63
C ARG A 2 17.82 14.31 -1.82
N TYR A 3 18.48 13.17 -1.95
CA TYR A 3 17.87 11.85 -2.07
C TYR A 3 18.35 10.97 -0.93
N ILE A 4 17.45 10.19 -0.37
CA ILE A 4 17.72 9.14 0.59
C ILE A 4 17.32 7.83 -0.08
N VAL A 5 18.25 6.90 -0.17
CA VAL A 5 17.99 5.56 -0.72
C VAL A 5 18.10 4.55 0.40
N PHE A 6 17.03 3.82 0.63
CA PHE A 6 16.94 2.78 1.65
C PHE A 6 16.95 1.40 0.97
N LEU A 7 17.91 0.56 1.28
CA LEU A 7 18.03 -0.79 0.74
C LEU A 7 17.95 -1.81 1.87
N THR A 8 17.21 -2.89 1.62
CA THR A 8 17.15 -4.04 2.54
C THR A 8 16.80 -5.33 1.79
N ASP A 9 17.32 -6.44 2.27
CA ASP A 9 17.04 -7.80 1.79
C ASP A 9 16.23 -8.63 2.82
N GLY A 10 15.90 -8.04 3.94
CA GLY A 10 15.20 -8.71 5.03
C GLY A 10 14.18 -7.88 5.79
N ALA A 11 13.67 -8.45 6.86
CA ALA A 11 12.74 -7.78 7.76
C ALA A 11 13.45 -6.74 8.61
N VAL A 12 12.81 -5.59 8.82
CA VAL A 12 13.24 -4.53 9.70
C VAL A 12 12.34 -4.54 10.93
N SER A 13 12.93 -4.69 12.12
CA SER A 13 12.18 -4.90 13.36
C SER A 13 11.68 -3.62 14.04
N ALA A 14 12.16 -2.45 13.68
CA ALA A 14 11.82 -1.18 14.33
C ALA A 14 11.04 -0.23 13.41
N GLU A 15 10.05 -0.73 12.71
CA GLU A 15 9.29 -0.02 11.65
C GLU A 15 8.83 1.37 12.06
N ARG A 16 8.12 1.47 13.19
CA ARG A 16 7.55 2.73 13.68
C ARG A 16 8.62 3.77 13.96
N GLU A 17 9.75 3.34 14.56
CA GLU A 17 10.85 4.23 14.87
C GLU A 17 11.53 4.74 13.58
N VAL A 18 11.72 3.85 12.60
CA VAL A 18 12.27 4.22 11.29
C VAL A 18 11.37 5.23 10.58
N LEU A 19 10.07 4.97 10.51
CA LEU A 19 9.09 5.88 9.89
C LEU A 19 9.08 7.24 10.59
N ARG A 20 9.06 7.25 11.93
CA ARG A 20 9.11 8.49 12.73
C ARG A 20 10.37 9.29 12.45
N ARG A 21 11.55 8.68 12.50
CA ARG A 21 12.83 9.35 12.25
C ARG A 21 12.92 9.94 10.84
N ILE A 22 12.47 9.19 9.85
CA ILE A 22 12.43 9.70 8.47
C ILE A 22 11.45 10.87 8.36
N ALA A 23 10.27 10.79 8.97
CA ALA A 23 9.31 11.89 8.99
C ALA A 23 9.91 13.18 9.55
N GLU A 24 10.64 13.08 10.67
CA GLU A 24 11.24 14.21 11.38
C GLU A 24 12.47 14.79 10.67
N GLN A 25 13.31 13.93 10.07
CA GLN A 25 14.66 14.31 9.66
C GLN A 25 14.84 14.47 8.14
N ARG A 26 13.93 13.92 7.31
CA ARG A 26 14.09 13.98 5.83
C ARG A 26 14.07 15.40 5.27
N GLY A 27 13.37 16.32 5.92
CA GLY A 27 13.14 17.68 5.40
C GLY A 27 12.50 17.63 4.02
N LYS A 28 13.19 18.20 3.01
CA LYS A 28 12.76 18.18 1.59
C LYS A 28 13.40 17.04 0.77
N ALA A 29 14.12 16.12 1.41
CA ALA A 29 14.70 14.98 0.70
C ALA A 29 13.62 14.05 0.15
N ARG A 30 13.87 13.47 -1.04
CA ARG A 30 13.06 12.39 -1.60
C ARG A 30 13.59 11.07 -1.07
N VAL A 31 12.69 10.15 -0.71
CA VAL A 31 13.05 8.85 -0.17
C VAL A 31 12.68 7.77 -1.18
N PHE A 32 13.66 6.98 -1.55
CA PHE A 32 13.48 5.81 -2.40
C PHE A 32 13.82 4.57 -1.60
N SER A 33 13.10 3.50 -1.82
CA SER A 33 13.33 2.25 -1.09
C SER A 33 13.43 1.07 -2.04
N PHE A 34 14.36 0.17 -1.74
CA PHE A 34 14.56 -1.07 -2.46
C PHE A 34 14.43 -2.25 -1.51
N GLY A 35 13.59 -3.20 -1.89
CA GLY A 35 13.49 -4.48 -1.23
C GLY A 35 13.94 -5.59 -2.16
N ILE A 36 14.88 -6.43 -1.71
CA ILE A 36 15.42 -7.52 -2.52
C ILE A 36 14.97 -8.85 -1.90
N GLY A 37 14.26 -9.67 -2.69
CA GLY A 37 13.80 -10.98 -2.27
C GLY A 37 12.44 -10.99 -1.55
N PRO A 38 11.98 -12.18 -1.13
CA PRO A 38 10.62 -12.39 -0.62
C PRO A 38 10.41 -11.96 0.83
N SER A 39 11.49 -11.83 1.61
CA SER A 39 11.43 -11.61 3.07
C SER A 39 11.39 -10.14 3.48
N VAL A 40 11.32 -9.23 2.54
CA VAL A 40 11.36 -7.79 2.81
C VAL A 40 10.03 -7.27 3.35
N ASN A 41 10.12 -6.30 4.24
CA ASN A 41 8.96 -5.59 4.73
C ASN A 41 8.43 -4.59 3.69
N ARG A 42 7.57 -5.07 2.80
CA ARG A 42 6.99 -4.28 1.70
C ARG A 42 6.19 -3.08 2.21
N TYR A 43 5.49 -3.23 3.34
CA TYR A 43 4.75 -2.14 3.94
C TYR A 43 5.67 -0.98 4.34
N LEU A 44 6.71 -1.27 5.13
CA LEU A 44 7.68 -0.25 5.57
C LEU A 44 8.30 0.47 4.38
N LEU A 45 8.78 -0.28 3.38
CA LEU A 45 9.44 0.30 2.21
C LEU A 45 8.51 1.18 1.39
N SER A 46 7.27 0.74 1.17
CA SER A 46 6.25 1.54 0.47
C SER A 46 5.92 2.81 1.24
N LYS A 47 5.81 2.74 2.57
CA LYS A 47 5.55 3.91 3.41
C LYS A 47 6.69 4.92 3.43
N LEU A 48 7.93 4.45 3.51
CA LEU A 48 9.12 5.31 3.43
C LEU A 48 9.14 6.11 2.12
N ALA A 49 8.91 5.42 1.01
CA ALA A 49 8.86 6.04 -0.30
C ALA A 49 7.69 7.04 -0.40
N GLN A 50 6.48 6.64 0.02
CA GLN A 50 5.30 7.51 0.01
C GLN A 50 5.53 8.80 0.82
N MET A 51 6.01 8.67 2.06
CA MET A 51 6.32 9.82 2.92
C MET A 51 7.37 10.74 2.29
N GLY A 52 8.33 10.16 1.59
CA GLY A 52 9.40 10.86 0.91
C GLY A 52 9.09 11.33 -0.52
N ARG A 53 7.85 11.16 -1.00
CA ARG A 53 7.43 11.49 -2.38
C ARG A 53 8.29 10.81 -3.46
N GLY A 54 8.92 9.69 -3.11
CA GLY A 54 9.71 8.84 -4.00
C GLY A 54 8.96 7.56 -4.35
N VAL A 55 9.74 6.53 -4.65
CA VAL A 55 9.24 5.25 -5.15
C VAL A 55 9.84 4.09 -4.36
N ALA A 56 9.04 3.05 -4.14
CA ALA A 56 9.50 1.76 -3.64
C ALA A 56 9.65 0.78 -4.81
N GLU A 57 10.78 0.11 -4.88
CA GLU A 57 11.07 -0.96 -5.85
C GLU A 57 11.26 -2.27 -5.11
N PHE A 58 10.71 -3.34 -5.68
CA PHE A 58 10.82 -4.68 -5.10
C PHE A 58 11.38 -5.63 -6.15
N LEU A 59 12.61 -6.07 -5.91
CA LEU A 59 13.36 -6.93 -6.81
C LEU A 59 13.23 -8.38 -6.39
N ARG A 60 13.05 -9.26 -7.36
CA ARG A 60 13.14 -10.71 -7.13
C ARG A 60 14.61 -11.11 -7.06
N VAL A 61 14.89 -12.23 -6.40
CA VAL A 61 16.27 -12.73 -6.26
C VAL A 61 16.86 -13.13 -7.63
N ASP A 62 16.01 -13.55 -8.56
CA ASP A 62 16.36 -13.97 -9.92
C ASP A 62 16.31 -12.83 -10.96
N GLU A 63 16.01 -11.61 -10.53
CA GLU A 63 15.93 -10.44 -11.41
C GLU A 63 17.31 -9.87 -11.72
N ASP A 64 17.49 -9.35 -12.93
CA ASP A 64 18.70 -8.65 -13.32
C ASP A 64 18.82 -7.34 -12.55
N ILE A 65 19.74 -7.32 -11.57
CA ILE A 65 19.97 -6.18 -10.68
C ILE A 65 20.51 -4.98 -11.46
N GLU A 66 21.35 -5.16 -12.49
CA GLU A 66 21.88 -4.07 -13.29
C GLU A 66 20.78 -3.37 -14.08
N ALA A 67 19.88 -4.14 -14.68
CA ALA A 67 18.71 -3.62 -15.37
C ALA A 67 17.77 -2.85 -14.40
N ALA A 68 17.59 -3.36 -13.19
CA ALA A 68 16.78 -2.69 -12.16
C ALA A 68 17.40 -1.37 -11.70
N ILE A 69 18.71 -1.35 -11.47
CA ILE A 69 19.44 -0.12 -11.12
C ILE A 69 19.36 0.90 -12.25
N THR A 70 19.52 0.48 -13.48
CA THR A 70 19.43 1.37 -14.65
C THR A 70 18.04 2.00 -14.76
N ARG A 71 16.97 1.18 -14.65
CA ARG A 71 15.58 1.69 -14.62
C ARG A 71 15.36 2.70 -13.50
N PHE A 72 15.93 2.43 -12.33
CA PHE A 72 15.84 3.34 -11.20
C PHE A 72 16.59 4.65 -11.45
N GLN A 73 17.82 4.60 -11.96
CA GLN A 73 18.60 5.78 -12.29
C GLN A 73 17.88 6.67 -13.31
N ASP A 74 17.32 6.08 -14.35
CA ASP A 74 16.55 6.80 -15.37
C ASP A 74 15.33 7.48 -14.74
N ARG A 75 14.63 6.78 -13.85
CA ARG A 75 13.45 7.30 -13.15
C ARG A 75 13.79 8.48 -12.25
N VAL A 76 14.82 8.35 -11.41
CA VAL A 76 15.24 9.40 -10.46
C VAL A 76 15.86 10.60 -11.15
N SER A 77 16.59 10.36 -12.25
CA SER A 77 17.27 11.43 -12.99
C SER A 77 16.31 12.36 -13.72
N TYR A 78 15.13 11.85 -14.08
CA TYR A 78 14.15 12.59 -14.89
C TYR A 78 12.75 12.60 -14.28
N PRO A 79 12.54 13.27 -13.12
CA PRO A 79 11.18 13.47 -12.62
C PRO A 79 10.38 14.30 -13.63
N ILE A 80 9.17 13.84 -13.95
CA ILE A 80 8.27 14.51 -14.89
C ILE A 80 7.63 15.72 -14.22
N LEU A 81 7.20 15.58 -12.94
CA LEU A 81 6.57 16.66 -12.20
C LEU A 81 6.83 16.48 -10.70
N GLN A 82 7.30 17.51 -10.05
CA GLN A 82 7.61 17.52 -8.62
C GLN A 82 6.66 18.45 -7.86
N ASP A 83 6.53 18.24 -6.55
CA ASP A 83 5.72 19.08 -5.66
C ASP A 83 4.30 19.30 -6.21
N ILE A 84 3.66 18.19 -6.57
CA ILE A 84 2.35 18.17 -7.21
C ILE A 84 1.28 18.69 -6.26
N THR A 85 0.41 19.53 -6.79
CA THR A 85 -0.80 20.02 -6.15
C THR A 85 -2.00 19.86 -7.05
N LEU A 86 -3.17 19.61 -6.46
CA LEU A 86 -4.45 19.42 -7.15
C LEU A 86 -5.39 20.55 -6.77
N GLU A 87 -6.00 21.17 -7.76
CA GLU A 87 -7.03 22.19 -7.60
C GLU A 87 -8.28 21.75 -8.39
N TRP A 88 -9.41 21.66 -7.71
CA TRP A 88 -10.66 21.21 -8.30
C TRP A 88 -11.52 22.43 -8.66
N GLN A 89 -11.79 22.62 -9.93
CA GLN A 89 -12.61 23.71 -10.45
C GLN A 89 -13.98 23.18 -10.85
N GLY A 90 -15.04 23.79 -10.35
CA GLY A 90 -16.42 23.32 -10.58
C GLY A 90 -16.80 22.07 -9.79
N ALA A 91 -15.99 21.69 -8.81
CA ALA A 91 -16.25 20.57 -7.93
C ALA A 91 -15.69 20.83 -6.51
N GLU A 92 -16.31 20.22 -5.51
CA GLU A 92 -15.81 20.16 -4.14
C GLU A 92 -15.23 18.76 -3.90
N ALA A 93 -13.98 18.70 -3.49
CA ALA A 93 -13.28 17.45 -3.20
C ALA A 93 -12.88 17.38 -1.73
N TRP A 94 -13.03 16.19 -1.14
CA TRP A 94 -12.62 15.93 0.24
C TRP A 94 -12.18 14.48 0.39
N ASP A 95 -11.49 14.19 1.50
CA ASP A 95 -10.95 12.86 1.76
C ASP A 95 -10.13 12.34 0.56
N THR A 96 -9.16 13.15 0.12
CA THR A 96 -8.28 12.84 -1.02
C THR A 96 -7.06 12.03 -0.56
N TYR A 97 -6.77 10.94 -1.25
CA TYR A 97 -5.65 10.03 -0.94
C TYR A 97 -4.81 9.74 -2.18
N PRO A 98 -3.49 9.58 -2.04
CA PRO A 98 -2.71 9.73 -0.81
C PRO A 98 -2.69 11.20 -0.35
N GLU A 99 -2.62 11.41 0.99
CA GLU A 99 -2.56 12.78 1.55
C GLU A 99 -1.30 13.54 1.15
N VAL A 100 -0.20 12.80 1.01
CA VAL A 100 1.05 13.30 0.46
C VAL A 100 1.17 12.74 -0.94
N LEU A 101 0.98 13.62 -1.94
CA LEU A 101 1.12 13.23 -3.33
C LEU A 101 2.59 12.92 -3.66
N PRO A 102 2.88 11.78 -4.27
CA PRO A 102 4.22 11.48 -4.77
C PRO A 102 4.60 12.42 -5.90
N ASP A 103 5.88 12.57 -6.17
CA ASP A 103 6.33 13.17 -7.41
C ASP A 103 6.03 12.22 -8.59
N LEU A 104 5.83 12.75 -9.79
CA LEU A 104 5.57 11.95 -10.97
C LEU A 104 6.88 11.58 -11.65
N TYR A 105 7.11 10.29 -11.79
CA TYR A 105 8.28 9.71 -12.45
C TYR A 105 7.90 8.97 -13.73
N ILE A 106 8.86 8.80 -14.63
CA ILE A 106 8.65 8.05 -15.88
C ILE A 106 8.18 6.63 -15.56
N GLY A 107 7.10 6.20 -16.24
CA GLY A 107 6.55 4.85 -16.10
C GLY A 107 5.72 4.62 -14.83
N GLN A 108 5.45 5.67 -14.03
CA GLN A 108 4.58 5.57 -12.87
C GLN A 108 3.38 6.50 -12.99
N PRO A 109 2.16 5.97 -12.97
CA PRO A 109 0.96 6.79 -12.91
C PRO A 109 0.83 7.43 -11.54
N LEU A 110 0.28 8.64 -11.49
CA LEU A 110 -0.21 9.25 -10.25
C LEU A 110 -1.65 8.81 -10.04
N GLU A 111 -1.85 7.95 -9.06
CA GLU A 111 -3.19 7.51 -8.67
C GLU A 111 -3.70 8.34 -7.51
N VAL A 112 -4.89 8.91 -7.66
CA VAL A 112 -5.55 9.71 -6.64
C VAL A 112 -7.00 9.27 -6.52
N VAL A 113 -7.42 8.97 -5.30
CA VAL A 113 -8.81 8.68 -4.98
C VAL A 113 -9.37 9.76 -4.06
N THR A 114 -10.56 10.25 -4.37
CA THR A 114 -11.19 11.34 -3.62
C THR A 114 -12.70 11.20 -3.64
N ARG A 115 -13.36 11.76 -2.64
CA ARG A 115 -14.80 12.01 -2.70
C ARG A 115 -15.02 13.34 -3.41
N LEU A 116 -15.92 13.33 -4.37
CA LEU A 116 -16.17 14.47 -5.21
C LEU A 116 -17.66 14.77 -5.28
N LYS A 117 -18.03 16.03 -5.04
CA LYS A 117 -19.36 16.55 -5.31
C LYS A 117 -19.25 17.60 -6.39
N ARG A 118 -20.00 17.41 -7.47
CA ARG A 118 -20.05 18.37 -8.56
C ARG A 118 -21.47 18.59 -9.04
N THR A 119 -21.78 19.79 -9.49
CA THR A 119 -23.08 20.20 -10.01
C THR A 119 -22.98 20.63 -11.48
N ALA A 120 -21.76 20.71 -12.05
CA ALA A 120 -21.47 21.20 -13.39
C ALA A 120 -20.26 20.43 -13.95
N PRO A 121 -19.91 20.62 -15.23
CA PRO A 121 -18.61 20.21 -15.75
C PRO A 121 -17.51 20.72 -14.83
N ALA A 122 -16.56 19.85 -14.53
CA ALA A 122 -15.49 20.15 -13.60
C ALA A 122 -14.14 19.85 -14.23
N THR A 123 -13.13 20.63 -13.87
CA THR A 123 -11.76 20.47 -14.33
C THR A 123 -10.85 20.26 -13.14
N LEU A 124 -9.98 19.26 -13.21
CA LEU A 124 -8.89 19.08 -12.27
C LEU A 124 -7.65 19.78 -12.83
N LYS A 125 -7.16 20.80 -12.14
CA LYS A 125 -5.91 21.45 -12.46
C LYS A 125 -4.78 20.79 -11.66
N VAL A 126 -3.91 20.08 -12.33
CA VAL A 126 -2.69 19.49 -11.79
C VAL A 126 -1.56 20.49 -11.97
N SER A 127 -0.94 20.90 -10.88
CA SER A 127 0.21 21.82 -10.92
C SER A 127 1.41 21.19 -10.26
N GLY A 128 2.61 21.58 -10.69
CA GLY A 128 3.85 21.10 -10.10
C GLY A 128 5.05 21.80 -10.70
N THR A 129 6.25 21.31 -10.39
CA THR A 129 7.52 21.88 -10.86
C THR A 129 8.25 20.89 -11.78
N LEU A 130 8.58 21.31 -12.99
CA LEU A 130 9.43 20.59 -13.91
C LEU A 130 10.71 21.41 -14.15
N ARG A 131 11.87 20.87 -13.79
CA ARG A 131 13.18 21.54 -13.94
C ARG A 131 13.21 22.96 -13.37
N GLY A 132 12.56 23.17 -12.23
CA GLY A 132 12.49 24.46 -11.56
C GLY A 132 11.43 25.44 -12.11
N GLN A 133 10.71 25.06 -13.16
CA GLN A 133 9.61 25.86 -13.71
C GLN A 133 8.26 25.28 -13.31
N ARG A 134 7.34 26.16 -12.90
CA ARG A 134 5.96 25.74 -12.61
C ARG A 134 5.25 25.33 -13.89
N GLN A 135 4.62 24.18 -13.85
CA GLN A 135 3.78 23.64 -14.91
C GLN A 135 2.36 23.48 -14.39
N GLU A 136 1.38 23.69 -15.24
CA GLU A 136 -0.03 23.50 -14.94
C GLU A 136 -0.67 22.73 -16.08
N MET A 137 -1.47 21.72 -15.72
CA MET A 137 -2.17 20.85 -16.65
C MET A 137 -3.63 20.77 -16.25
N PRO A 138 -4.55 21.37 -17.03
CA PRO A 138 -5.98 21.16 -16.82
C PRO A 138 -6.40 19.79 -17.38
N ILE A 139 -7.22 19.07 -16.63
CA ILE A 139 -7.81 17.78 -17.02
C ILE A 139 -9.32 17.90 -16.84
N ASP A 140 -10.05 17.84 -17.92
CA ASP A 140 -11.50 17.85 -17.86
C ASP A 140 -12.03 16.53 -17.32
N LEU A 141 -12.87 16.61 -16.31
CA LEU A 141 -13.44 15.43 -15.69
C LEU A 141 -14.59 14.91 -16.55
N PRO A 142 -14.60 13.61 -16.90
CA PRO A 142 -15.69 13.02 -17.65
C PRO A 142 -17.02 13.17 -16.88
N PRO A 143 -18.16 13.08 -17.55
CA PRO A 143 -19.47 13.06 -16.89
C PRO A 143 -19.51 12.03 -15.77
N ALA A 144 -20.27 12.30 -14.71
CA ALA A 144 -20.45 11.32 -13.65
C ALA A 144 -21.16 10.11 -14.22
N THR A 145 -20.56 8.95 -14.06
CA THR A 145 -21.19 7.66 -14.34
C THR A 145 -21.83 7.11 -13.07
N GLU A 146 -22.62 6.04 -13.21
CA GLU A 146 -23.17 5.33 -12.06
C GLU A 146 -22.06 4.93 -11.08
N ALA A 147 -22.43 4.84 -9.79
CA ALA A 147 -21.50 4.49 -8.74
C ALA A 147 -20.83 3.13 -9.01
N ASN A 148 -19.50 3.15 -9.14
CA ASN A 148 -18.71 1.93 -9.27
C ASN A 148 -18.29 1.44 -7.88
N PRO A 149 -18.81 0.28 -7.40
CA PRO A 149 -18.47 -0.25 -6.08
C PRO A 149 -16.96 -0.51 -5.90
N ALA A 150 -16.23 -0.78 -6.98
CA ALA A 150 -14.79 -0.98 -6.93
C ALA A 150 -14.05 0.31 -6.53
N LEU A 151 -14.45 1.44 -7.08
CA LEU A 151 -13.86 2.75 -6.73
C LEU A 151 -14.16 3.12 -5.27
N GLN A 152 -15.36 2.82 -4.79
CA GLN A 152 -15.72 3.03 -3.38
C GLN A 152 -14.83 2.22 -2.44
N ARG A 153 -14.52 0.96 -2.80
CA ARG A 153 -13.61 0.11 -2.02
C ARG A 153 -12.16 0.61 -2.07
N LEU A 154 -11.70 1.09 -3.21
CA LEU A 154 -10.37 1.68 -3.34
C LEU A 154 -10.24 2.90 -2.43
N TRP A 155 -11.21 3.80 -2.47
CA TRP A 155 -11.24 4.96 -1.58
C TRP A 155 -11.28 4.56 -0.10
N ALA A 156 -12.16 3.64 0.28
CA ALA A 156 -12.28 3.19 1.66
C ALA A 156 -10.98 2.53 2.16
N ARG A 157 -10.30 1.74 1.32
CA ARG A 157 -8.98 1.18 1.64
C ARG A 157 -7.95 2.26 1.90
N ALA A 158 -7.85 3.25 1.02
CA ALA A 158 -6.91 4.36 1.17
C ALA A 158 -7.19 5.18 2.44
N ARG A 159 -8.48 5.38 2.78
CA ARG A 159 -8.87 6.03 4.03
C ARG A 159 -8.49 5.20 5.25
N ILE A 160 -8.74 3.90 5.25
CA ILE A 160 -8.35 3.00 6.35
C ILE A 160 -6.82 3.05 6.55
N GLU A 161 -6.04 2.97 5.49
CA GLU A 161 -4.58 3.11 5.56
C GLU A 161 -4.16 4.44 6.20
N SER A 162 -4.74 5.55 5.74
CA SER A 162 -4.46 6.88 6.31
C SER A 162 -4.79 6.96 7.80
N LEU A 163 -5.90 6.35 8.24
CA LEU A 163 -6.28 6.30 9.65
C LEU A 163 -5.31 5.46 10.49
N LEU A 164 -4.84 4.33 9.96
CA LEU A 164 -3.86 3.47 10.63
C LEU A 164 -2.49 4.15 10.77
N ASP A 165 -2.12 5.01 9.83
CA ASP A 165 -0.83 5.70 9.82
C ASP A 165 -0.77 6.90 10.79
N ARG A 166 -1.90 7.56 11.02
CA ARG A 166 -1.95 8.82 11.78
C ARG A 166 -1.72 8.66 13.28
N GLU A 167 -2.14 7.57 13.87
CA GLU A 167 -2.12 7.40 15.33
C GLU A 167 -1.36 6.16 15.79
N PRO A 168 -0.17 6.32 16.40
CA PRO A 168 0.56 5.22 17.05
C PRO A 168 -0.21 4.61 18.24
N SER A 169 -1.00 5.44 18.96
CA SER A 169 -1.95 5.03 20.00
C SER A 169 -3.37 5.20 19.47
N MET A 170 -3.89 4.14 18.87
CA MET A 170 -5.19 4.17 18.23
C MET A 170 -6.31 4.54 19.21
N SER A 171 -6.91 5.73 19.03
CA SER A 171 -8.07 6.14 19.81
C SER A 171 -9.28 5.27 19.49
N GLU A 172 -10.19 5.12 20.45
CA GLU A 172 -11.43 4.34 20.26
C GLU A 172 -12.27 4.90 19.09
N SER A 173 -12.25 6.20 18.87
CA SER A 173 -12.95 6.84 17.77
C SER A 173 -12.38 6.46 16.40
N VAL A 174 -11.07 6.40 16.26
CA VAL A 174 -10.40 5.98 15.01
C VAL A 174 -10.64 4.49 14.77
N ARG A 175 -10.56 3.68 15.82
CA ARG A 175 -10.89 2.25 15.73
C ARG A 175 -12.32 2.02 15.25
N ALA A 176 -13.28 2.73 15.81
CA ALA A 176 -14.69 2.64 15.39
C ALA A 176 -14.88 3.05 13.92
N GLN A 177 -14.19 4.10 13.45
CA GLN A 177 -14.22 4.49 12.04
C GLN A 177 -13.66 3.40 11.11
N ILE A 178 -12.53 2.77 11.48
CA ILE A 178 -11.94 1.68 10.69
C ILE A 178 -12.88 0.48 10.62
N ILE A 179 -13.53 0.13 11.75
CA ILE A 179 -14.51 -0.96 11.79
C ILE A 179 -15.69 -0.66 10.87
N SER A 180 -16.28 0.55 10.96
CA SER A 180 -17.40 0.96 10.10
C SER A 180 -17.03 0.88 8.63
N LEU A 181 -15.89 1.48 8.23
CA LEU A 181 -15.41 1.42 6.86
C LEU A 181 -15.19 -0.03 6.38
N GLY A 182 -14.62 -0.88 7.25
CA GLY A 182 -14.38 -2.28 6.94
C GLY A 182 -15.69 -3.06 6.67
N LEU A 183 -16.71 -2.84 7.50
CA LEU A 183 -18.01 -3.49 7.36
C LEU A 183 -18.79 -2.94 6.15
N ASP A 184 -18.87 -1.61 5.99
CA ASP A 184 -19.64 -0.95 4.93
C ASP A 184 -19.12 -1.31 3.54
N HIS A 185 -17.79 -1.40 3.39
CA HIS A 185 -17.14 -1.66 2.11
C HIS A 185 -16.64 -3.10 1.95
N ARG A 186 -16.91 -3.98 2.93
CA ARG A 186 -16.48 -5.39 2.92
C ARG A 186 -14.96 -5.52 2.75
N ILE A 187 -14.22 -4.83 3.60
CA ILE A 187 -12.74 -4.81 3.64
C ILE A 187 -12.30 -5.48 4.94
N VAL A 188 -11.36 -6.43 4.84
CA VAL A 188 -10.66 -6.95 6.02
C VAL A 188 -9.74 -5.88 6.57
N THR A 189 -9.82 -5.64 7.86
CA THR A 189 -8.99 -4.69 8.60
C THR A 189 -8.36 -5.39 9.81
N PRO A 190 -7.43 -4.78 10.54
CA PRO A 190 -6.95 -5.35 11.79
C PRO A 190 -8.03 -5.62 12.85
N PHE A 191 -9.24 -5.08 12.65
CA PHE A 191 -10.37 -5.18 13.60
C PHE A 191 -11.59 -5.89 13.02
N THR A 192 -11.55 -6.33 11.76
CA THR A 192 -12.65 -7.03 11.10
C THR A 192 -12.14 -8.27 10.36
N SER A 193 -12.98 -9.30 10.26
CA SER A 193 -12.68 -10.53 9.52
C SER A 193 -13.90 -11.00 8.73
N PHE A 194 -13.68 -11.86 7.75
CA PHE A 194 -14.76 -12.59 7.10
C PHE A 194 -14.97 -13.94 7.78
N VAL A 195 -16.24 -14.32 7.96
CA VAL A 195 -16.64 -15.65 8.39
C VAL A 195 -17.47 -16.26 7.28
N ALA A 196 -17.05 -17.41 6.79
CA ALA A 196 -17.87 -18.23 5.90
C ALA A 196 -18.71 -19.18 6.77
N ILE A 197 -20.03 -19.12 6.62
CA ILE A 197 -20.95 -20.03 7.28
C ILE A 197 -21.55 -20.92 6.19
N ASP A 198 -21.31 -22.22 6.29
CA ASP A 198 -22.02 -23.20 5.46
C ASP A 198 -23.43 -23.36 6.02
N SER A 199 -24.43 -23.01 5.22
CA SER A 199 -25.84 -23.13 5.58
C SER A 199 -26.40 -24.54 5.33
N GLU A 200 -25.67 -25.40 4.62
CA GLU A 200 -26.04 -26.81 4.45
C GLU A 200 -25.53 -27.61 5.64
N VAL A 201 -26.33 -27.66 6.69
CA VAL A 201 -26.13 -28.61 7.78
C VAL A 201 -26.54 -30.00 7.28
N ALA A 202 -25.58 -30.78 6.81
CA ALA A 202 -25.80 -32.22 6.63
C ALA A 202 -26.04 -32.82 8.03
N PRO A 203 -27.23 -33.36 8.32
CA PRO A 203 -27.46 -34.04 9.58
C PRO A 203 -26.57 -35.28 9.60
N HIS A 204 -25.64 -35.33 10.55
CA HIS A 204 -24.68 -36.43 10.79
C HIS A 204 -23.35 -36.39 10.04
N ALA A 205 -22.87 -35.26 9.61
CA ALA A 205 -21.50 -35.15 9.16
C ALA A 205 -20.54 -35.20 10.36
N ASP A 206 -19.73 -36.25 10.40
CA ASP A 206 -18.55 -36.34 11.25
C ASP A 206 -17.72 -35.07 11.08
N ARG A 207 -17.53 -34.29 12.14
CA ARG A 207 -16.76 -33.04 12.09
C ARG A 207 -15.30 -33.38 11.83
N ARG A 208 -14.92 -33.45 10.59
CA ARG A 208 -13.50 -33.59 10.22
C ARG A 208 -12.82 -32.25 10.36
N HIS A 209 -11.87 -32.14 11.28
CA HIS A 209 -10.90 -31.06 11.28
C HIS A 209 -9.97 -31.27 10.09
N VAL A 210 -10.14 -30.45 9.06
CA VAL A 210 -9.20 -30.41 7.94
C VAL A 210 -8.16 -29.34 8.24
N THR A 211 -6.92 -29.74 8.50
CA THR A 211 -5.79 -28.83 8.59
C THR A 211 -5.37 -28.49 7.16
N VAL A 212 -5.67 -27.28 6.71
CA VAL A 212 -5.18 -26.78 5.42
C VAL A 212 -3.80 -26.22 5.64
N ALA A 213 -2.80 -26.83 5.02
CA ALA A 213 -1.44 -26.29 5.04
C ALA A 213 -1.40 -24.98 4.23
N VAL A 214 -0.96 -23.91 4.85
CA VAL A 214 -0.68 -22.65 4.15
C VAL A 214 0.65 -22.83 3.42
N PRO A 215 0.71 -22.63 2.10
CA PRO A 215 1.98 -22.72 1.39
C PRO A 215 2.96 -21.67 1.91
N LEU A 216 4.23 -22.09 2.05
CA LEU A 216 5.29 -21.16 2.40
C LEU A 216 5.48 -20.15 1.27
N PRO A 217 5.88 -18.90 1.59
CA PRO A 217 6.28 -17.94 0.58
C PRO A 217 7.34 -18.51 -0.37
N GLU A 218 7.30 -18.09 -1.62
CA GLU A 218 8.25 -18.53 -2.65
C GLU A 218 9.70 -18.24 -2.21
N GLY A 219 10.56 -19.26 -2.27
CA GLY A 219 11.97 -19.17 -1.86
C GLY A 219 12.26 -19.51 -0.39
N LEU A 220 11.25 -19.90 0.41
CA LEU A 220 11.45 -20.42 1.76
C LEU A 220 11.31 -21.95 1.79
N ASP A 221 12.31 -22.61 2.36
CA ASP A 221 12.26 -24.03 2.65
C ASP A 221 11.73 -24.28 4.07
N PHE A 222 10.85 -25.29 4.22
CA PHE A 222 10.22 -25.61 5.51
C PHE A 222 11.27 -25.97 6.56
N GLU A 223 12.26 -26.74 6.19
CA GLU A 223 13.30 -27.20 7.10
C GLU A 223 14.23 -26.07 7.57
N GLY A 224 14.50 -25.10 6.68
CA GLY A 224 15.30 -23.92 7.01
C GLY A 224 14.57 -22.94 7.96
N PHE A 225 13.24 -22.93 7.94
CA PHE A 225 12.47 -21.97 8.77
C PHE A 225 12.04 -22.56 10.12
N PHE A 226 11.64 -23.85 10.16
CA PHE A 226 11.11 -24.52 11.33
C PHE A 226 12.06 -25.51 11.99
N GLY A 227 13.26 -25.72 11.42
CA GLY A 227 14.21 -26.74 11.83
C GLY A 227 13.79 -28.15 11.46
N HIS A 228 14.68 -29.12 11.64
CA HIS A 228 14.36 -30.52 11.44
C HIS A 228 13.31 -30.94 12.50
N ARG A 229 12.16 -31.39 12.03
CA ARG A 229 11.18 -32.03 12.91
C ARG A 229 11.83 -33.31 13.43
N GLU A 230 12.22 -33.37 14.68
CA GLU A 230 12.39 -34.67 15.33
C GLU A 230 11.08 -35.45 15.19
N ALA A 231 11.19 -36.68 14.70
CA ALA A 231 10.04 -37.53 14.40
C ALA A 231 9.16 -37.66 15.65
N GLY A 232 8.09 -36.88 15.69
CA GLY A 232 7.07 -37.02 16.71
C GLY A 232 6.34 -38.37 16.52
N PRO A 233 5.68 -38.90 17.56
CA PRO A 233 5.13 -40.26 17.57
C PRO A 233 4.20 -40.49 16.38
N GLN A 234 4.47 -41.54 15.63
CA GLN A 234 3.60 -42.03 14.55
C GLN A 234 2.21 -42.37 15.15
N PHE A 235 1.20 -41.58 14.84
CA PHE A 235 -0.16 -42.01 15.07
C PHE A 235 -0.48 -43.17 14.12
N LEU A 236 -0.43 -44.39 14.66
CA LEU A 236 -0.96 -45.58 14.02
C LEU A 236 -2.42 -45.36 13.67
N ALA A 237 -2.72 -45.38 12.38
CA ALA A 237 -4.10 -45.46 11.90
C ALA A 237 -4.65 -46.82 12.33
N MET A 238 -5.53 -46.87 13.32
CA MET A 238 -6.43 -47.98 13.54
C MET A 238 -7.56 -47.94 12.49
N ARG A 239 -7.76 -49.08 11.87
CA ARG A 239 -8.79 -49.38 10.87
C ARG A 239 -10.22 -49.18 11.41
#